data_aa7aae83f05e37fcf11bafdfa7e306d1
#
_entry.id   aa7aae83f05e37fcf11bafdfa7e306d1
#
_cell.length_a   1.000
_cell.length_b   1.000
_cell.length_c   1.000
_cell.angle_alpha   90.00
_cell.angle_beta   90.00
_cell.angle_gamma   90.00
#
_symmetry.space_group_name_H-M   'P 1'
#
loop_
_entity.id
_entity.type
_entity.pdbx_description
1 polymer ?
#
loop_
_entity_poly.entity_id
_entity_poly.type
_entity_poly.pdbx_seq_one_letter_code
_entity_poly.pdbx_strand_id
1 'polypeptide(L)'
;MGDTLEYTEEEAQQEESTFKTPAAIARRQLVREKLDFQPDDDVLSIGCGPGFEPAEIAEDICQNGHIHAIDQSEAMLTLAERRCSSTSNITLSRADAVALPFADESFDAAVAVQVYEYIEDLDTALAELARVLRPGGRAVVYDTDFDSLVWHATDQERMRAICEAFNDHCPRPHLGSQLAPHLRDVGLTVEQVEPNSILNTRLDEDTFVYHLMEAIKTYVVSRGKITANVATAWVNDLRETDADRETFFNLTQYLYVVQKPTE
;
A
#
# COMPACT_ATOMS: atom_id res chain seq x y z
N MET A 1 8.36 8.38 -19.11
CA MET A 1 7.07 8.74 -18.54
C MET A 1 6.57 7.47 -17.90
N GLY A 2 6.80 7.30 -16.61
CA GLY A 2 6.25 6.18 -15.86
C GLY A 2 4.74 6.29 -15.90
N ASP A 3 4.06 5.17 -16.16
CA ASP A 3 2.60 5.11 -16.05
C ASP A 3 2.25 5.39 -14.58
N THR A 4 1.80 6.59 -14.30
CA THR A 4 1.16 6.94 -13.04
C THR A 4 0.03 5.94 -12.81
N LEU A 5 -0.17 5.46 -11.58
CA LEU A 5 -1.33 4.63 -11.23
C LEU A 5 -2.62 5.46 -11.39
N GLU A 6 -3.07 5.63 -12.63
CA GLU A 6 -4.36 6.22 -12.93
C GLU A 6 -5.39 5.08 -13.02
N TYR A 7 -6.29 5.04 -12.06
CA TYR A 7 -7.41 4.10 -12.05
C TYR A 7 -8.58 4.69 -12.80
N THR A 8 -9.25 3.88 -13.61
CA THR A 8 -10.64 4.15 -14.03
C THR A 8 -11.58 3.99 -12.82
N GLU A 9 -12.79 4.51 -12.91
CA GLU A 9 -13.80 4.35 -11.84
C GLU A 9 -14.10 2.85 -11.55
N GLU A 10 -14.12 2.00 -12.59
CA GLU A 10 -14.33 0.55 -12.45
C GLU A 10 -13.16 -0.13 -11.73
N GLU A 11 -11.93 0.19 -12.12
CA GLU A 11 -10.73 -0.34 -11.48
C GLU A 11 -10.62 0.10 -10.03
N ALA A 12 -10.91 1.37 -9.72
CA ALA A 12 -10.93 1.87 -8.36
C ALA A 12 -11.98 1.17 -7.48
N GLN A 13 -13.17 0.88 -8.01
CA GLN A 13 -14.20 0.13 -7.29
C GLN A 13 -13.82 -1.34 -7.08
N GLN A 14 -13.16 -1.95 -8.05
CA GLN A 14 -12.66 -3.32 -7.91
C GLN A 14 -11.55 -3.38 -6.86
N GLU A 15 -10.62 -2.43 -6.92
CA GLU A 15 -9.51 -2.33 -5.96
C GLU A 15 -10.05 -2.08 -4.54
N GLU A 16 -11.12 -1.30 -4.37
CA GLU A 16 -11.76 -1.07 -3.07
C GLU A 16 -12.11 -2.37 -2.33
N SER A 17 -12.39 -3.45 -3.05
CA SER A 17 -12.70 -4.75 -2.45
C SER A 17 -11.50 -5.35 -1.72
N THR A 18 -10.29 -5.13 -2.23
CA THR A 18 -9.04 -5.58 -1.60
C THR A 18 -8.85 -4.93 -0.23
N PHE A 19 -9.24 -3.65 -0.09
CA PHE A 19 -9.17 -2.90 1.17
C PHE A 19 -10.15 -3.39 2.24
N LYS A 20 -11.15 -4.19 1.88
CA LYS A 20 -12.16 -4.76 2.78
C LYS A 20 -11.78 -6.15 3.28
N THR A 21 -10.72 -6.74 2.78
CA THR A 21 -10.26 -8.06 3.22
C THR A 21 -9.80 -8.04 4.69
N PRO A 22 -9.91 -9.17 5.42
CA PRO A 22 -9.40 -9.26 6.79
C PRO A 22 -7.93 -8.89 6.91
N ALA A 23 -7.10 -9.23 5.91
CA ALA A 23 -5.69 -8.88 5.89
C ALA A 23 -5.47 -7.36 5.80
N ALA A 24 -6.23 -6.66 4.94
CA ALA A 24 -6.16 -5.21 4.82
C ALA A 24 -6.68 -4.49 6.08
N ILE A 25 -7.73 -5.00 6.71
CA ILE A 25 -8.23 -4.46 7.99
C ILE A 25 -7.17 -4.61 9.09
N ALA A 26 -6.59 -5.81 9.24
CA ALA A 26 -5.55 -6.07 10.24
C ALA A 26 -4.30 -5.21 10.01
N ARG A 27 -3.91 -5.00 8.73
CA ARG A 27 -2.81 -4.12 8.36
C ARG A 27 -3.05 -2.68 8.82
N ARG A 28 -4.23 -2.10 8.52
CA ARG A 28 -4.56 -0.73 8.93
C ARG A 28 -4.57 -0.58 10.44
N GLN A 29 -5.09 -1.57 11.17
CA GLN A 29 -5.03 -1.58 12.63
C GLN A 29 -3.57 -1.57 13.12
N LEU A 30 -2.70 -2.43 12.57
CA LEU A 30 -1.27 -2.47 12.92
C LEU A 30 -0.60 -1.12 12.64
N VAL A 31 -0.85 -0.51 11.49
CA VAL A 31 -0.29 0.80 11.11
C VAL A 31 -0.68 1.88 12.12
N ARG A 32 -1.96 1.95 12.49
CA ARG A 32 -2.47 2.91 13.47
C ARG A 32 -1.87 2.70 14.87
N GLU A 33 -1.77 1.44 15.32
CA GLU A 33 -1.12 1.10 16.60
C GLU A 33 0.36 1.55 16.64
N LYS A 34 1.06 1.47 15.49
CA LYS A 34 2.48 1.84 15.42
C LYS A 34 2.72 3.34 15.26
N LEU A 35 1.79 4.08 14.70
CA LEU A 35 1.88 5.53 14.59
C LEU A 35 1.80 6.24 15.94
N ASP A 36 1.19 5.61 16.95
CA ASP A 36 1.10 6.15 18.32
C ASP A 36 0.62 7.62 18.35
N PHE A 37 -0.53 7.87 17.71
CA PHE A 37 -1.11 9.21 17.56
C PHE A 37 -1.32 9.92 18.89
N GLN A 38 -1.05 11.23 18.88
CA GLN A 38 -1.52 12.09 19.94
C GLN A 38 -2.84 12.77 19.52
N PRO A 39 -3.72 13.10 20.49
CA PRO A 39 -5.05 13.60 20.16
C PRO A 39 -5.10 14.84 19.27
N ASP A 40 -4.08 15.67 19.31
CA ASP A 40 -4.02 16.98 18.62
C ASP A 40 -3.03 16.94 17.42
N ASP A 41 -2.57 15.76 16.98
CA ASP A 41 -1.60 15.63 15.88
C ASP A 41 -2.17 16.13 14.54
N ASP A 42 -1.33 16.82 13.79
CA ASP A 42 -1.51 17.04 12.36
C ASP A 42 -0.90 15.83 11.61
N VAL A 43 -1.74 15.08 10.92
CA VAL A 43 -1.37 13.80 10.27
C VAL A 43 -1.42 13.93 8.76
N LEU A 44 -0.38 13.45 8.07
CA LEU A 44 -0.36 13.32 6.61
C LEU A 44 -0.55 11.86 6.20
N SER A 45 -1.60 11.57 5.42
CA SER A 45 -1.79 10.28 4.75
C SER A 45 -1.39 10.41 3.28
N ILE A 46 -0.28 9.78 2.89
CA ILE A 46 0.26 9.80 1.52
C ILE A 46 -0.25 8.58 0.77
N GLY A 47 -0.82 8.78 -0.43
CA GLY A 47 -1.43 7.69 -1.19
C GLY A 47 -2.64 7.09 -0.47
N CYS A 48 -3.59 7.95 -0.07
CA CYS A 48 -4.70 7.55 0.79
C CYS A 48 -5.70 6.58 0.14
N GLY A 49 -5.57 6.33 -1.17
CA GLY A 49 -6.44 5.46 -1.91
C GLY A 49 -7.92 5.79 -1.71
N PRO A 50 -8.79 4.79 -1.50
CA PRO A 50 -10.23 4.99 -1.32
C PRO A 50 -10.60 5.51 0.10
N GLY A 51 -9.64 6.01 0.89
CA GLY A 51 -9.87 6.76 2.13
C GLY A 51 -10.16 5.92 3.38
N PHE A 52 -9.87 4.63 3.40
CA PHE A 52 -10.06 3.81 4.61
C PHE A 52 -9.14 4.24 5.74
N GLU A 53 -7.84 4.39 5.46
CA GLU A 53 -6.83 4.78 6.44
C GLU A 53 -7.15 6.14 7.09
N PRO A 54 -7.33 7.25 6.33
CA PRO A 54 -7.65 8.53 6.94
C PRO A 54 -8.98 8.54 7.71
N ALA A 55 -10.00 7.79 7.25
CA ALA A 55 -11.27 7.69 7.97
C ALA A 55 -11.11 7.00 9.33
N GLU A 56 -10.32 5.92 9.40
CA GLU A 56 -10.05 5.19 10.64
C GLU A 56 -9.12 5.97 11.58
N ILE A 57 -8.10 6.68 11.05
CA ILE A 57 -7.23 7.57 11.85
C ILE A 57 -8.06 8.68 12.50
N ALA A 58 -9.05 9.24 11.80
CA ALA A 58 -9.90 10.31 12.32
C ALA A 58 -10.74 9.87 13.54
N GLU A 59 -10.97 8.57 13.71
CA GLU A 59 -11.63 8.04 14.90
C GLU A 59 -10.68 7.99 16.11
N ASP A 60 -9.37 7.91 15.87
CA ASP A 60 -8.33 7.79 16.90
C ASP A 60 -7.84 9.15 17.41
N ILE A 61 -7.86 10.19 16.56
CA ILE A 61 -7.47 11.55 16.93
C ILE A 61 -8.69 12.39 17.36
N CYS A 62 -8.46 13.35 18.25
CA CYS A 62 -9.53 14.26 18.71
C CYS A 62 -9.89 15.30 17.62
N GLN A 63 -10.98 16.06 17.86
CA GLN A 63 -11.42 17.11 16.94
C GLN A 63 -10.42 18.28 16.75
N ASN A 64 -9.38 18.36 17.59
CA ASN A 64 -8.33 19.36 17.43
C ASN A 64 -7.22 18.90 16.49
N GLY A 65 -7.03 17.59 16.30
CA GLY A 65 -6.11 17.04 15.31
C GLY A 65 -6.71 17.09 13.92
N HIS A 66 -5.85 17.14 12.89
CA HIS A 66 -6.28 17.22 11.51
C HIS A 66 -5.54 16.23 10.61
N ILE A 67 -6.27 15.66 9.65
CA ILE A 67 -5.70 14.75 8.67
C ILE A 67 -5.70 15.41 7.30
N HIS A 68 -4.52 15.53 6.71
CA HIS A 68 -4.37 15.83 5.29
C HIS A 68 -4.11 14.52 4.56
N ALA A 69 -5.03 14.13 3.68
CA ALA A 69 -4.90 12.90 2.92
C ALA A 69 -4.76 13.22 1.43
N ILE A 70 -3.73 12.67 0.81
CA ILE A 70 -3.42 12.93 -0.60
C ILE A 70 -3.37 11.65 -1.41
N ASP A 71 -3.78 11.75 -2.66
CA ASP A 71 -3.60 10.72 -3.68
C ASP A 71 -3.40 11.37 -5.05
N GLN A 72 -2.74 10.68 -5.98
CA GLN A 72 -2.61 11.16 -7.36
C GLN A 72 -3.86 10.84 -8.18
N SER A 73 -4.56 9.75 -7.86
CA SER A 73 -5.73 9.26 -8.58
C SER A 73 -6.99 9.99 -8.19
N GLU A 74 -7.61 10.68 -9.15
CA GLU A 74 -8.89 11.34 -8.96
C GLU A 74 -10.03 10.34 -8.69
N ALA A 75 -9.96 9.15 -9.28
CA ALA A 75 -10.92 8.08 -9.03
C ALA A 75 -10.85 7.58 -7.58
N MET A 76 -9.65 7.42 -7.02
CA MET A 76 -9.48 7.07 -5.61
C MET A 76 -9.96 8.17 -4.68
N LEU A 77 -9.64 9.43 -4.97
CA LEU A 77 -10.13 10.57 -4.19
C LEU A 77 -11.64 10.70 -4.20
N THR A 78 -12.30 10.37 -5.31
CA THR A 78 -13.77 10.32 -5.38
C THR A 78 -14.37 9.31 -4.39
N LEU A 79 -13.72 8.14 -4.23
CA LEU A 79 -14.13 7.15 -3.23
C LEU A 79 -13.83 7.63 -1.81
N ALA A 80 -12.65 8.23 -1.61
CA ALA A 80 -12.25 8.79 -0.32
C ALA A 80 -13.20 9.92 0.14
N GLU A 81 -13.60 10.82 -0.75
CA GLU A 81 -14.57 11.88 -0.45
C GLU A 81 -15.91 11.33 0.05
N ARG A 82 -16.42 10.27 -0.60
CA ARG A 82 -17.66 9.62 -0.17
C ARG A 82 -17.50 9.00 1.22
N ARG A 83 -16.37 8.34 1.49
CA ARG A 83 -16.08 7.68 2.77
C ARG A 83 -15.89 8.66 3.90
N CYS A 84 -15.13 9.73 3.66
CA CYS A 84 -14.78 10.73 4.67
C CYS A 84 -15.83 11.85 4.79
N SER A 85 -16.93 11.82 4.03
CA SER A 85 -17.90 12.91 3.93
C SER A 85 -18.53 13.37 5.26
N SER A 86 -18.58 12.50 6.26
CA SER A 86 -19.12 12.80 7.60
C SER A 86 -18.06 13.26 8.61
N THR A 87 -16.79 13.33 8.21
CA THR A 87 -15.64 13.59 9.10
C THR A 87 -15.08 14.98 8.81
N SER A 88 -15.18 15.89 9.78
CA SER A 88 -14.87 17.31 9.56
C SER A 88 -13.39 17.65 9.68
N ASN A 89 -12.58 16.76 10.24
CA ASN A 89 -11.14 16.96 10.45
C ASN A 89 -10.27 16.23 9.42
N ILE A 90 -10.84 15.93 8.25
CA ILE A 90 -10.10 15.37 7.09
C ILE A 90 -10.16 16.35 5.93
N THR A 91 -9.01 16.66 5.36
CA THR A 91 -8.88 17.36 4.08
C THR A 91 -8.29 16.44 3.05
N LEU A 92 -9.02 16.21 1.94
CA LEU A 92 -8.57 15.41 0.81
C LEU A 92 -8.06 16.34 -0.29
N SER A 93 -6.93 16.00 -0.92
CA SER A 93 -6.42 16.76 -2.05
C SER A 93 -5.62 15.89 -3.02
N ARG A 94 -5.65 16.26 -4.30
CA ARG A 94 -4.81 15.63 -5.30
C ARG A 94 -3.39 16.18 -5.18
N ALA A 95 -2.40 15.32 -4.94
CA ALA A 95 -0.99 15.70 -4.88
C ALA A 95 -0.08 14.53 -5.25
N ASP A 96 1.17 14.87 -5.60
CA ASP A 96 2.23 13.92 -5.88
C ASP A 96 3.17 13.84 -4.68
N ALA A 97 3.55 12.63 -4.28
CA ALA A 97 4.47 12.41 -3.17
C ALA A 97 5.89 12.95 -3.42
N VAL A 98 6.28 13.15 -4.68
CA VAL A 98 7.58 13.77 -5.04
C VAL A 98 7.56 15.30 -4.97
N ALA A 99 6.39 15.92 -4.73
CA ALA A 99 6.23 17.38 -4.63
C ALA A 99 5.05 17.71 -3.72
N LEU A 100 5.20 17.46 -2.43
CA LEU A 100 4.15 17.67 -1.44
C LEU A 100 3.80 19.19 -1.30
N PRO A 101 2.53 19.58 -1.43
CA PRO A 101 2.12 20.97 -1.41
C PRO A 101 2.02 21.56 0.02
N PHE A 102 2.91 21.12 0.89
CA PHE A 102 2.95 21.53 2.30
C PHE A 102 4.27 22.21 2.63
N ALA A 103 4.24 23.09 3.62
CA ALA A 103 5.45 23.73 4.14
C ALA A 103 6.32 22.69 4.89
N ASP A 104 7.59 23.04 5.10
CA ASP A 104 8.48 22.27 5.95
C ASP A 104 7.89 22.19 7.36
N GLU A 105 8.11 21.06 8.03
CA GLU A 105 7.75 20.85 9.44
C GLU A 105 6.26 21.11 9.74
N SER A 106 5.37 20.61 8.87
CA SER A 106 3.92 20.82 8.97
C SER A 106 3.22 19.73 9.77
N PHE A 107 3.79 18.51 9.85
CA PHE A 107 3.10 17.33 10.38
C PHE A 107 3.81 16.72 11.58
N ASP A 108 3.03 16.26 12.56
CA ASP A 108 3.48 15.49 13.71
C ASP A 108 3.64 14.02 13.37
N ALA A 109 2.78 13.51 12.48
CA ALA A 109 2.83 12.15 12.02
C ALA A 109 2.51 12.03 10.51
N ALA A 110 3.03 10.97 9.88
CA ALA A 110 2.70 10.63 8.51
C ALA A 110 2.54 9.13 8.32
N VAL A 111 1.72 8.74 7.34
CA VAL A 111 1.51 7.35 6.95
C VAL A 111 1.55 7.21 5.44
N ALA A 112 2.25 6.16 4.97
CA ALA A 112 2.27 5.74 3.57
C ALA A 112 2.20 4.22 3.51
N VAL A 113 1.13 3.67 2.92
CA VAL A 113 0.88 2.23 2.86
C VAL A 113 0.77 1.77 1.42
N GLN A 114 1.74 1.00 0.96
CA GLN A 114 1.86 0.53 -0.42
C GLN A 114 1.86 1.70 -1.42
N VAL A 115 2.77 2.63 -1.22
CA VAL A 115 2.89 3.87 -2.02
C VAL A 115 4.25 3.97 -2.69
N TYR A 116 5.32 3.84 -1.92
CA TYR A 116 6.67 4.10 -2.41
C TYR A 116 7.16 3.04 -3.41
N GLU A 117 6.62 1.83 -3.36
CA GLU A 117 6.89 0.79 -4.37
C GLU A 117 6.46 1.21 -5.79
N TYR A 118 5.52 2.16 -5.91
CA TYR A 118 5.01 2.70 -7.18
C TYR A 118 5.69 3.99 -7.65
N ILE A 119 6.64 4.53 -6.88
CA ILE A 119 7.27 5.82 -7.18
C ILE A 119 8.64 5.62 -7.85
N GLU A 120 8.80 6.19 -9.06
CA GLU A 120 10.05 6.16 -9.81
C GLU A 120 11.18 6.91 -9.08
N ASP A 121 10.91 8.14 -8.62
CA ASP A 121 11.87 8.99 -7.89
C ASP A 121 11.66 8.83 -6.38
N LEU A 122 12.05 7.66 -5.87
CA LEU A 122 11.91 7.30 -4.47
C LEU A 122 12.64 8.28 -3.54
N ASP A 123 13.87 8.65 -3.91
CA ASP A 123 14.72 9.49 -3.05
C ASP A 123 14.11 10.88 -2.86
N THR A 124 13.55 11.47 -3.93
CA THR A 124 12.81 12.75 -3.84
C THR A 124 11.54 12.58 -2.99
N ALA A 125 10.77 11.52 -3.16
CA ALA A 125 9.54 11.31 -2.40
C ALA A 125 9.82 11.11 -0.90
N LEU A 126 10.86 10.37 -0.54
CA LEU A 126 11.26 10.19 0.85
C LEU A 126 11.86 11.48 1.45
N ALA A 127 12.58 12.28 0.65
CA ALA A 127 13.06 13.60 1.08
C ALA A 127 11.89 14.54 1.38
N GLU A 128 10.81 14.51 0.59
CA GLU A 128 9.59 15.27 0.84
C GLU A 128 8.90 14.81 2.14
N LEU A 129 8.80 13.49 2.40
CA LEU A 129 8.32 12.97 3.68
C LEU A 129 9.15 13.53 4.85
N ALA A 130 10.48 13.46 4.76
CA ALA A 130 11.36 13.98 5.81
C ALA A 130 11.24 15.50 5.98
N ARG A 131 11.05 16.26 4.88
CA ARG A 131 10.90 17.71 4.89
C ARG A 131 9.64 18.13 5.64
N VAL A 132 8.51 17.50 5.36
CA VAL A 132 7.21 17.92 5.91
C VAL A 132 6.99 17.46 7.35
N LEU A 133 7.72 16.47 7.84
CA LEU A 133 7.68 16.08 9.24
C LEU A 133 8.34 17.15 10.12
N ARG A 134 7.74 17.44 11.26
CA ARG A 134 8.34 18.26 12.33
C ARG A 134 9.55 17.54 12.94
N PRO A 135 10.54 18.26 13.51
CA PRO A 135 11.55 17.64 14.37
C PRO A 135 10.87 16.82 15.48
N GLY A 136 11.26 15.56 15.64
CA GLY A 136 10.59 14.59 16.52
C GLY A 136 9.33 13.97 15.94
N GLY A 137 8.84 14.42 14.78
CA GLY A 137 7.72 13.82 14.08
C GLY A 137 8.03 12.40 13.60
N ARG A 138 7.00 11.58 13.49
CA ARG A 138 7.12 10.15 13.18
C ARG A 138 6.36 9.76 11.93
N ALA A 139 6.77 8.67 11.28
CA ALA A 139 5.98 8.11 10.20
C ALA A 139 5.97 6.58 10.25
N VAL A 140 4.90 6.01 9.69
CA VAL A 140 4.85 4.61 9.31
C VAL A 140 4.87 4.51 7.79
N VAL A 141 5.86 3.77 7.28
CA VAL A 141 5.97 3.42 5.87
C VAL A 141 5.81 1.91 5.75
N TYR A 142 4.95 1.48 4.83
CA TYR A 142 4.58 0.08 4.72
C TYR A 142 4.50 -0.33 3.25
N ASP A 143 5.44 -1.16 2.80
CA ASP A 143 5.55 -1.60 1.41
C ASP A 143 5.77 -3.11 1.29
N THR A 144 5.51 -3.65 0.10
CA THR A 144 5.54 -5.08 -0.19
C THR A 144 6.92 -5.53 -0.66
N ASP A 145 7.27 -6.77 -0.35
CA ASP A 145 8.41 -7.47 -0.95
C ASP A 145 7.92 -8.71 -1.72
N PHE A 146 7.81 -8.59 -3.04
CA PHE A 146 7.35 -9.68 -3.89
C PHE A 146 8.35 -10.84 -4.02
N ASP A 147 9.64 -10.67 -3.63
CA ASP A 147 10.59 -11.79 -3.52
C ASP A 147 10.22 -12.75 -2.38
N SER A 148 9.42 -12.29 -1.40
CA SER A 148 8.93 -13.12 -0.30
C SER A 148 7.71 -13.97 -0.68
N LEU A 149 7.22 -13.87 -1.92
CA LEU A 149 6.03 -14.56 -2.37
C LEU A 149 6.25 -16.07 -2.43
N VAL A 150 5.49 -16.78 -1.63
CA VAL A 150 5.36 -18.24 -1.69
C VAL A 150 3.92 -18.59 -2.05
N TRP A 151 3.72 -19.19 -3.20
CA TRP A 151 2.39 -19.57 -3.67
C TRP A 151 2.41 -20.99 -4.23
N HIS A 152 1.65 -21.88 -3.60
CA HIS A 152 1.55 -23.24 -4.06
C HIS A 152 0.66 -23.32 -5.31
N ALA A 153 1.17 -23.97 -6.35
CA ALA A 153 0.48 -24.29 -7.58
C ALA A 153 1.00 -25.64 -8.10
N THR A 154 0.18 -26.41 -8.82
CA THR A 154 0.60 -27.68 -9.38
C THR A 154 1.63 -27.48 -10.49
N ASP A 155 1.41 -26.48 -11.37
CA ASP A 155 2.35 -26.10 -12.42
C ASP A 155 3.27 -24.96 -11.96
N GLN A 156 4.37 -25.34 -11.34
CA GLN A 156 5.38 -24.40 -10.80
C GLN A 156 6.12 -23.60 -11.89
N GLU A 157 6.20 -24.10 -13.11
CA GLU A 157 6.83 -23.38 -14.22
C GLU A 157 5.93 -22.23 -14.68
N ARG A 158 4.63 -22.50 -14.84
CA ARG A 158 3.63 -21.51 -15.15
C ARG A 158 3.54 -20.45 -14.04
N MET A 159 3.53 -20.89 -12.78
CA MET A 159 3.49 -19.98 -11.62
C MET A 159 4.67 -19.01 -11.66
N ARG A 160 5.90 -19.49 -11.86
CA ARG A 160 7.07 -18.62 -11.97
C ARG A 160 6.96 -17.60 -13.12
N ALA A 161 6.56 -18.07 -14.31
CA ALA A 161 6.40 -17.19 -15.47
C ALA A 161 5.37 -16.07 -15.24
N ILE A 162 4.27 -16.37 -14.53
CA ILE A 162 3.24 -15.39 -14.16
C ILE A 162 3.81 -14.37 -13.16
N CYS A 163 4.50 -14.82 -12.10
CA CYS A 163 5.10 -13.92 -11.10
C CYS A 163 6.19 -13.03 -11.70
N GLU A 164 7.07 -13.57 -12.53
CA GLU A 164 8.08 -12.80 -13.25
C GLU A 164 7.45 -11.74 -14.16
N ALA A 165 6.37 -12.09 -14.87
CA ALA A 165 5.64 -11.13 -15.70
C ALA A 165 4.94 -10.04 -14.88
N PHE A 166 4.56 -10.33 -13.64
CA PHE A 166 3.93 -9.38 -12.73
C PHE A 166 4.94 -8.43 -12.06
N ASN A 167 6.19 -8.81 -11.90
CA ASN A 167 7.21 -7.96 -11.24
C ASN A 167 7.36 -6.56 -11.89
N ASP A 168 6.96 -6.40 -13.14
CA ASP A 168 6.98 -5.09 -13.81
C ASP A 168 5.71 -4.24 -13.51
N HIS A 169 4.84 -4.64 -12.58
CA HIS A 169 3.63 -3.89 -12.24
C HIS A 169 3.92 -2.57 -11.51
N CYS A 170 5.07 -2.51 -10.86
CA CYS A 170 5.57 -1.31 -10.20
C CYS A 170 7.08 -1.19 -10.38
N PRO A 171 7.64 0.02 -10.22
CA PRO A 171 9.08 0.26 -10.35
C PRO A 171 9.93 -0.51 -9.33
N ARG A 172 9.39 -0.79 -8.15
CA ARG A 172 10.16 -1.34 -7.00
C ARG A 172 9.43 -2.49 -6.31
N PRO A 173 9.24 -3.65 -6.97
CA PRO A 173 8.45 -4.76 -6.42
C PRO A 173 9.07 -5.41 -5.18
N HIS A 174 10.31 -5.04 -4.83
CA HIS A 174 11.04 -5.59 -3.68
C HIS A 174 11.39 -4.51 -2.63
N LEU A 175 10.72 -3.35 -2.68
CA LEU A 175 11.04 -2.22 -1.82
C LEU A 175 10.89 -2.55 -0.35
N GLY A 176 9.91 -3.36 0.02
CA GLY A 176 9.62 -3.68 1.42
C GLY A 176 10.85 -4.13 2.21
N SER A 177 11.73 -4.96 1.64
CA SER A 177 12.96 -5.39 2.31
C SER A 177 14.14 -4.43 2.16
N GLN A 178 14.05 -3.44 1.26
CA GLN A 178 15.17 -2.57 0.87
C GLN A 178 15.03 -1.13 1.39
N LEU A 179 13.90 -0.76 2.00
CA LEU A 179 13.54 0.62 2.31
C LEU A 179 14.42 1.28 3.39
N ALA A 180 14.97 0.52 4.36
CA ALA A 180 15.70 1.09 5.49
C ALA A 180 16.91 1.98 5.12
N PRO A 181 17.77 1.65 4.15
CA PRO A 181 18.84 2.54 3.71
C PRO A 181 18.31 3.87 3.16
N HIS A 182 17.31 3.83 2.28
CA HIS A 182 16.71 5.02 1.68
C HIS A 182 16.12 5.98 2.72
N LEU A 183 15.45 5.44 3.75
CA LEU A 183 14.91 6.24 4.86
C LEU A 183 16.03 6.95 5.65
N ARG A 184 17.16 6.25 5.89
CA ARG A 184 18.31 6.85 6.58
C ARG A 184 19.03 7.90 5.73
N ASP A 185 19.11 7.69 4.42
CA ASP A 185 19.78 8.62 3.50
C ASP A 185 19.08 9.99 3.44
N VAL A 186 17.76 10.03 3.69
CA VAL A 186 17.01 11.29 3.81
C VAL A 186 16.96 11.85 5.24
N GLY A 187 17.76 11.28 6.17
CA GLY A 187 17.91 11.79 7.54
C GLY A 187 16.85 11.31 8.52
N LEU A 188 16.04 10.30 8.18
CA LEU A 188 15.10 9.69 9.11
C LEU A 188 15.78 8.58 9.92
N THR A 189 15.46 8.47 11.20
CA THR A 189 15.86 7.37 12.06
C THR A 189 14.86 6.23 11.92
N VAL A 190 15.34 5.03 11.58
CA VAL A 190 14.50 3.82 11.54
C VAL A 190 14.49 3.23 12.97
N GLU A 191 13.37 3.41 13.67
CA GLU A 191 13.19 2.95 15.04
C GLU A 191 12.80 1.47 15.11
N GLN A 192 11.97 1.03 14.15
CA GLN A 192 11.45 -0.33 14.14
C GLN A 192 11.23 -0.81 12.70
N VAL A 193 11.46 -2.09 12.48
CA VAL A 193 11.07 -2.81 11.26
C VAL A 193 10.33 -4.06 11.67
N GLU A 194 9.10 -4.24 11.18
CA GLU A 194 8.29 -5.44 11.44
C GLU A 194 7.84 -6.09 10.14
N PRO A 195 8.03 -7.42 10.00
CA PRO A 195 7.39 -8.16 8.94
C PRO A 195 5.92 -8.38 9.26
N ASN A 196 5.05 -8.16 8.29
CA ASN A 196 3.64 -8.53 8.34
C ASN A 196 3.35 -9.51 7.22
N SER A 197 3.19 -10.79 7.56
CA SER A 197 2.96 -11.84 6.57
C SER A 197 1.47 -12.06 6.35
N ILE A 198 1.04 -11.93 5.10
CA ILE A 198 -0.30 -12.29 4.67
C ILE A 198 -0.29 -13.78 4.33
N LEU A 199 -0.91 -14.59 5.18
CA LEU A 199 -1.07 -16.02 4.98
C LEU A 199 -2.51 -16.33 4.60
N ASN A 200 -2.73 -16.97 3.45
CA ASN A 200 -4.03 -17.51 3.07
C ASN A 200 -3.89 -19.02 2.76
N THR A 201 -4.81 -19.81 3.32
CA THR A 201 -4.90 -21.27 3.10
C THR A 201 -6.21 -21.66 2.41
N ARG A 202 -6.87 -20.68 1.79
CA ARG A 202 -8.07 -20.84 0.96
C ARG A 202 -8.13 -19.70 -0.05
N LEU A 203 -8.84 -19.93 -1.15
CA LEU A 203 -8.98 -18.98 -2.25
C LEU A 203 -10.45 -18.51 -2.35
N ASP A 204 -10.93 -17.82 -1.32
CA ASP A 204 -12.28 -17.25 -1.28
C ASP A 204 -12.28 -15.76 -1.64
N GLU A 205 -13.41 -15.25 -2.09
CA GLU A 205 -13.57 -13.84 -2.52
C GLU A 205 -13.29 -12.81 -1.43
N ASP A 206 -13.30 -13.21 -0.15
CA ASP A 206 -12.94 -12.37 1.00
C ASP A 206 -11.45 -12.40 1.35
N THR A 207 -10.63 -13.17 0.61
CA THR A 207 -9.19 -13.31 0.89
C THR A 207 -8.36 -12.35 0.04
N PHE A 208 -7.24 -11.90 0.60
CA PHE A 208 -6.27 -11.08 -0.13
C PHE A 208 -5.74 -11.79 -1.38
N VAL A 209 -5.45 -13.08 -1.27
CA VAL A 209 -4.90 -13.88 -2.38
C VAL A 209 -5.84 -13.98 -3.57
N TYR A 210 -7.17 -13.98 -3.34
CA TYR A 210 -8.15 -13.97 -4.42
C TYR A 210 -8.08 -12.68 -5.24
N HIS A 211 -8.04 -11.53 -4.58
CA HIS A 211 -7.94 -10.24 -5.24
C HIS A 211 -6.60 -10.08 -5.96
N LEU A 212 -5.50 -10.51 -5.32
CA LEU A 212 -4.18 -10.49 -5.96
C LEU A 212 -4.13 -11.38 -7.21
N MET A 213 -4.74 -12.58 -7.17
CA MET A 213 -4.85 -13.46 -8.34
C MET A 213 -5.56 -12.76 -9.52
N GLU A 214 -6.69 -12.13 -9.29
CA GLU A 214 -7.43 -11.44 -10.35
C GLU A 214 -6.67 -10.19 -10.84
N ALA A 215 -6.00 -9.43 -9.97
CA ALA A 215 -5.15 -8.30 -10.34
C ALA A 215 -3.97 -8.75 -11.21
N ILE A 216 -3.24 -9.79 -10.80
CA ILE A 216 -2.14 -10.36 -11.58
C ILE A 216 -2.62 -10.80 -12.96
N LYS A 217 -3.71 -11.59 -13.03
CA LYS A 217 -4.29 -12.05 -14.29
C LYS A 217 -4.62 -10.88 -15.22
N THR A 218 -5.29 -9.86 -14.70
CA THR A 218 -5.67 -8.67 -15.45
C THR A 218 -4.44 -7.95 -15.99
N TYR A 219 -3.46 -7.70 -15.12
CA TYR A 219 -2.23 -7.00 -15.47
C TYR A 219 -1.43 -7.73 -16.56
N VAL A 220 -1.11 -9.02 -16.36
CA VAL A 220 -0.22 -9.76 -17.30
C VAL A 220 -0.85 -9.96 -18.67
N VAL A 221 -2.19 -10.02 -18.74
CA VAL A 221 -2.92 -10.14 -20.01
C VAL A 221 -3.06 -8.78 -20.70
N SER A 222 -3.45 -7.73 -19.99
CA SER A 222 -3.63 -6.38 -20.57
C SER A 222 -2.31 -5.81 -21.11
N ARG A 223 -1.19 -6.11 -20.46
CA ARG A 223 0.16 -5.71 -20.91
C ARG A 223 0.76 -6.65 -21.97
N GLY A 224 0.03 -7.69 -22.40
CA GLY A 224 0.48 -8.65 -23.42
C GLY A 224 1.68 -9.50 -23.03
N LYS A 225 2.00 -9.58 -21.72
CA LYS A 225 3.12 -10.36 -21.20
C LYS A 225 2.84 -11.85 -21.19
N ILE A 226 1.59 -12.20 -20.85
CA ILE A 226 1.08 -13.56 -20.79
C ILE A 226 -0.19 -13.63 -21.64
N THR A 227 -0.38 -14.73 -22.39
CA THR A 227 -1.61 -14.92 -23.16
C THR A 227 -2.80 -15.21 -22.23
N ALA A 228 -4.00 -14.80 -22.63
CA ALA A 228 -5.22 -15.05 -21.86
C ALA A 228 -5.44 -16.55 -21.55
N ASN A 229 -5.05 -17.44 -22.47
CA ASN A 229 -5.16 -18.89 -22.26
C ASN A 229 -4.23 -19.39 -21.13
N VAL A 230 -3.00 -18.89 -21.09
CA VAL A 230 -2.02 -19.27 -20.04
C VAL A 230 -2.46 -18.70 -18.69
N ALA A 231 -2.91 -17.44 -18.65
CA ALA A 231 -3.42 -16.83 -17.42
C ALA A 231 -4.68 -17.53 -16.90
N THR A 232 -5.59 -17.94 -17.80
CA THR A 232 -6.77 -18.75 -17.44
C THR A 232 -6.38 -20.12 -16.90
N ALA A 233 -5.42 -20.80 -17.53
CA ALA A 233 -4.93 -22.09 -17.06
C ALA A 233 -4.26 -21.98 -15.67
N TRP A 234 -3.56 -20.88 -15.38
CA TRP A 234 -3.02 -20.59 -14.07
C TRP A 234 -4.11 -20.40 -12.99
N VAL A 235 -5.14 -19.62 -13.29
CA VAL A 235 -6.27 -19.42 -12.35
C VAL A 235 -7.00 -20.75 -12.09
N ASN A 236 -7.18 -21.59 -13.12
CA ASN A 236 -7.82 -22.91 -12.95
C ASN A 236 -6.97 -23.82 -12.06
N ASP A 237 -5.64 -23.84 -12.26
CA ASP A 237 -4.71 -24.60 -11.42
C ASP A 237 -4.82 -24.18 -9.93
N LEU A 238 -4.87 -22.87 -9.64
CA LEU A 238 -5.05 -22.37 -8.27
C LEU A 238 -6.42 -22.76 -7.68
N ARG A 239 -7.47 -22.76 -8.48
CA ARG A 239 -8.81 -23.17 -8.04
C ARG A 239 -8.92 -24.68 -7.81
N GLU A 240 -8.24 -25.49 -8.63
CA GLU A 240 -8.12 -26.93 -8.42
C GLU A 240 -7.35 -27.22 -7.12
N THR A 241 -6.22 -26.54 -6.89
CA THR A 241 -5.44 -26.62 -5.65
C THR A 241 -6.30 -26.26 -4.43
N ASP A 242 -7.19 -25.26 -4.55
CA ASP A 242 -8.11 -24.89 -3.47
C ASP A 242 -9.19 -25.96 -3.23
N ALA A 243 -9.76 -26.54 -4.29
CA ALA A 243 -10.74 -27.60 -4.19
C ALA A 243 -10.17 -28.84 -3.48
N ASP A 244 -8.89 -29.10 -3.66
CA ASP A 244 -8.13 -30.18 -3.00
C ASP A 244 -7.67 -29.81 -1.58
N ARG A 245 -7.92 -28.56 -1.13
CA ARG A 245 -7.51 -27.99 0.18
C ARG A 245 -5.99 -27.90 0.35
N GLU A 246 -5.29 -27.64 -0.74
CA GLU A 246 -3.84 -27.50 -0.79
C GLU A 246 -3.39 -26.05 -1.01
N THR A 247 -4.32 -25.10 -0.97
CA THR A 247 -3.99 -23.66 -1.07
C THR A 247 -3.01 -23.26 0.01
N PHE A 248 -1.88 -22.72 -0.43
CA PHE A 248 -0.91 -22.05 0.43
C PHE A 248 -0.40 -20.81 -0.27
N PHE A 249 -0.66 -19.67 0.31
CA PHE A 249 -0.17 -18.37 -0.13
C PHE A 249 0.45 -17.66 1.05
N ASN A 250 1.66 -17.13 0.88
CA ASN A 250 2.29 -16.22 1.83
C ASN A 250 3.00 -15.10 1.07
N LEU A 251 2.77 -13.87 1.51
CA LEU A 251 3.46 -12.67 1.02
C LEU A 251 3.81 -11.80 2.21
N THR A 252 5.06 -11.38 2.30
CA THR A 252 5.51 -10.52 3.40
C THR A 252 5.53 -9.06 2.95
N GLN A 253 4.92 -8.23 3.74
CA GLN A 253 5.01 -6.77 3.69
C GLN A 253 5.81 -6.31 4.90
N TYR A 254 6.49 -5.18 4.80
CA TYR A 254 7.32 -4.67 5.88
C TYR A 254 6.84 -3.30 6.33
N LEU A 255 6.65 -3.17 7.64
CA LEU A 255 6.31 -1.93 8.31
C LEU A 255 7.58 -1.32 8.89
N TYR A 256 7.80 -0.06 8.60
CA TYR A 256 8.88 0.76 9.13
C TYR A 256 8.30 1.87 9.98
N VAL A 257 8.67 1.93 11.26
CA VAL A 257 8.46 3.09 12.11
C VAL A 257 9.69 3.96 12.03
N VAL A 258 9.51 5.19 11.62
CA VAL A 258 10.62 6.15 11.48
C VAL A 258 10.33 7.43 12.23
N GLN A 259 11.39 8.12 12.64
CA GLN A 259 11.32 9.41 13.32
C GLN A 259 12.28 10.40 12.68
N LYS A 260 11.83 11.66 12.53
CA LYS A 260 12.72 12.77 12.21
C LYS A 260 13.45 13.19 13.47
N PRO A 261 14.80 13.24 13.47
CA PRO A 261 15.57 13.70 14.62
C PRO A 261 15.14 15.09 15.10
N THR A 262 15.30 15.36 16.39
CA THR A 262 14.98 16.67 16.99
C THR A 262 16.10 17.71 16.83
N GLU A 263 17.31 17.26 16.43
CA GLU A 263 18.49 18.10 16.14
C GLU A 263 19.20 17.63 14.87
#